data_2b819d34876306060e65a37e36e81f66
#
_entry.id   2b819d34876306060e65a37e36e81f66
#
_cell.length_a   1.000
_cell.length_b   1.000
_cell.length_c   1.000
_cell.angle_alpha   90.00
_cell.angle_beta   90.00
_cell.angle_gamma   90.00
#
_symmetry.space_group_name_H-M   'P 1'
#
loop_
_entity.id
_entity.type
_entity.pdbx_description
1 polymer ?
#
loop_
_entity_poly.entity_id
_entity_poly.type
_entity_poly.pdbx_seq_one_letter_code
_entity_poly.pdbx_strand_id
1 'polypeptide(L)'
;RDEFVPLILQSSESENRLKAEKEGFRFVDKNSKKMNIDLRTLMERHMGFGDFIFRDPSTGNEVMRIRSLKELQDNIFKIPDDSMLYHISRNHMSRWLCARAIFPVSAFLKHVTWHKLQDVQAHRQIIFDAIVQYRHMKNIGVVAVFDRGKFDAYSHFARIGDGSLGGKGRGLAFLDNIIKRHPEMNQLPGVQVSIPRTVVLCTDIFDEFMDKNNLYQIALSDAPDDVILSHFLHAQLPDSLIADFFTFFDAVKSPIAVRSSSLLEDSHYQPFAGIYSTYMVPYRDDKYEMLRMLACAIKGVYASVYYKDSKAYMTATSDLIDQEKMAVVLQEVVGKTHLTGDRK
;
A
#
# COMPACT_ATOMS: atom_id res chain seq x y z
N ARG A 1 -27.02 25.55 -16.14
CA ARG A 1 -25.66 25.85 -15.62
C ARG A 1 -25.39 24.98 -14.41
N ASP A 2 -24.37 24.13 -14.46
CA ASP A 2 -23.95 23.35 -13.27
C ASP A 2 -23.19 24.33 -12.35
N GLU A 3 -23.81 24.79 -11.28
CA GLU A 3 -23.24 25.75 -10.32
C GLU A 3 -21.95 25.27 -9.65
N PHE A 4 -21.64 23.97 -9.80
CA PHE A 4 -20.45 23.35 -9.20
C PHE A 4 -19.23 23.34 -10.12
N VAL A 5 -19.34 23.76 -11.38
CA VAL A 5 -18.20 23.80 -12.31
C VAL A 5 -17.67 25.23 -12.41
N PRO A 6 -16.56 25.57 -11.76
CA PRO A 6 -15.94 26.88 -11.89
C PRO A 6 -15.34 27.02 -13.31
N LEU A 7 -15.58 28.18 -13.94
CA LEU A 7 -15.07 28.51 -15.25
C LEU A 7 -13.97 29.58 -15.13
N ILE A 8 -12.85 29.37 -15.81
CA ILE A 8 -11.75 30.32 -15.93
C ILE A 8 -11.63 30.71 -17.40
N LEU A 9 -11.86 31.99 -17.69
CA LEU A 9 -11.68 32.56 -19.02
C LEU A 9 -10.24 33.05 -19.15
N GLN A 10 -9.54 32.64 -20.21
CA GLN A 10 -8.22 33.14 -20.58
C GLN A 10 -8.32 33.96 -21.86
N SER A 11 -7.89 35.21 -21.83
CA SER A 11 -7.86 36.06 -23.03
C SER A 11 -6.65 36.99 -23.02
N SER A 12 -6.15 37.32 -24.20
CA SER A 12 -5.17 38.38 -24.41
C SER A 12 -5.77 39.80 -24.47
N GLU A 13 -7.09 39.88 -24.58
CA GLU A 13 -7.84 41.15 -24.64
C GLU A 13 -8.35 41.50 -23.23
N SER A 14 -7.84 42.60 -22.68
CA SER A 14 -8.18 43.05 -21.32
C SER A 14 -9.67 43.44 -21.16
N GLU A 15 -10.35 43.85 -22.24
CA GLU A 15 -11.78 44.13 -22.25
C GLU A 15 -12.64 42.93 -21.88
N ASN A 16 -12.19 41.72 -22.15
CA ASN A 16 -12.88 40.49 -21.80
C ASN A 16 -12.92 40.24 -20.31
N ARG A 17 -12.08 40.91 -19.50
CA ARG A 17 -12.15 40.85 -18.04
C ARG A 17 -13.51 41.31 -17.50
N LEU A 18 -13.95 42.48 -17.92
CA LEU A 18 -15.25 43.04 -17.46
C LEU A 18 -16.42 42.14 -17.88
N LYS A 19 -16.34 41.56 -19.08
CA LYS A 19 -17.37 40.62 -19.55
C LYS A 19 -17.39 39.35 -18.72
N ALA A 20 -16.19 38.77 -18.43
CA ALA A 20 -16.05 37.59 -17.61
C ALA A 20 -16.57 37.80 -16.18
N GLU A 21 -16.22 38.92 -15.55
CA GLU A 21 -16.63 39.26 -14.20
C GLU A 21 -18.17 39.46 -14.13
N LYS A 22 -18.77 40.09 -15.14
CA LYS A 22 -20.20 40.26 -15.26
C LYS A 22 -20.99 38.96 -15.35
N GLU A 23 -20.40 37.98 -16.02
CA GLU A 23 -20.93 36.61 -16.15
C GLU A 23 -20.55 35.68 -14.99
N GLY A 24 -19.80 36.17 -14.00
CA GLY A 24 -19.36 35.42 -12.84
C GLY A 24 -18.23 34.44 -13.13
N PHE A 25 -17.50 34.64 -14.24
CA PHE A 25 -16.30 33.84 -14.57
C PHE A 25 -15.06 34.45 -13.94
N ARG A 26 -14.06 33.62 -13.71
CA ARG A 26 -12.72 34.08 -13.34
C ARG A 26 -11.92 34.39 -14.61
N PHE A 27 -11.13 35.45 -14.55
CA PHE A 27 -10.34 35.90 -15.72
C PHE A 27 -8.85 35.80 -15.47
N VAL A 28 -8.12 35.31 -16.49
CA VAL A 28 -6.65 35.30 -16.53
C VAL A 28 -6.21 36.00 -17.82
N ASP A 29 -5.37 37.03 -17.65
CA ASP A 29 -4.76 37.74 -18.78
C ASP A 29 -3.57 36.93 -19.33
N LYS A 30 -3.65 36.51 -20.61
CA LYS A 30 -2.58 35.77 -21.28
C LYS A 30 -1.32 36.57 -21.46
N ASN A 31 -1.41 37.92 -21.48
CA ASN A 31 -0.25 38.80 -21.64
C ASN A 31 0.43 39.14 -20.31
N SER A 32 -0.17 38.73 -19.19
CA SER A 32 0.43 38.96 -17.86
C SER A 32 1.69 38.13 -17.65
N LYS A 33 2.77 38.75 -17.22
CA LYS A 33 3.98 38.04 -16.78
C LYS A 33 3.73 37.05 -15.63
N LYS A 34 2.61 37.21 -14.93
CA LYS A 34 2.17 36.36 -13.80
C LYS A 34 1.08 35.37 -14.20
N MET A 35 0.77 35.20 -15.49
CA MET A 35 -0.32 34.40 -15.99
C MET A 35 -0.34 32.98 -15.36
N ASN A 36 0.80 32.30 -15.33
CA ASN A 36 0.89 30.94 -14.77
C ASN A 36 0.66 30.93 -13.26
N ILE A 37 1.08 31.96 -12.54
CA ILE A 37 0.86 32.07 -11.08
C ILE A 37 -0.63 32.34 -10.80
N ASP A 38 -1.24 33.26 -11.56
CA ASP A 38 -2.65 33.61 -11.42
C ASP A 38 -3.54 32.41 -11.78
N LEU A 39 -3.23 31.71 -12.86
CA LEU A 39 -3.93 30.49 -13.27
C LEU A 39 -3.83 29.40 -12.20
N ARG A 40 -2.61 29.12 -11.73
CA ARG A 40 -2.39 28.15 -10.66
C ARG A 40 -3.17 28.51 -9.40
N THR A 41 -3.14 29.77 -8.98
CA THR A 41 -3.88 30.24 -7.79
C THR A 41 -5.39 30.05 -7.95
N LEU A 42 -5.94 30.33 -9.14
CA LEU A 42 -7.34 30.11 -9.42
C LEU A 42 -7.72 28.63 -9.46
N MET A 43 -6.86 27.78 -10.06
CA MET A 43 -7.06 26.33 -10.08
C MET A 43 -7.03 25.73 -8.66
N GLU A 44 -6.08 26.13 -7.83
CA GLU A 44 -5.98 25.69 -6.44
C GLU A 44 -7.24 26.15 -5.65
N ARG A 45 -7.64 27.41 -5.81
CA ARG A 45 -8.71 28.02 -5.01
C ARG A 45 -10.12 27.56 -5.43
N HIS A 46 -10.35 27.33 -6.72
CA HIS A 46 -11.69 27.08 -7.26
C HIS A 46 -11.92 25.69 -7.86
N MET A 47 -10.87 25.04 -8.32
CA MET A 47 -10.98 23.72 -8.97
C MET A 47 -10.48 22.56 -8.10
N GLY A 48 -9.96 22.84 -6.91
CA GLY A 48 -9.49 21.81 -5.97
C GLY A 48 -8.14 21.21 -6.31
N PHE A 49 -7.32 21.89 -7.14
CA PHE A 49 -5.93 21.49 -7.35
C PHE A 49 -5.08 21.79 -6.11
N GLY A 50 -3.88 21.23 -6.03
CA GLY A 50 -3.02 21.39 -4.87
C GLY A 50 -3.51 20.65 -3.61
N ASP A 51 -2.93 20.94 -2.45
CA ASP A 51 -3.31 20.32 -1.17
C ASP A 51 -4.74 20.72 -0.77
N PHE A 52 -5.44 19.81 -0.07
CA PHE A 52 -6.71 20.18 0.55
C PHE A 52 -6.45 20.86 1.89
N ILE A 53 -6.86 22.10 2.02
CA ILE A 53 -6.67 22.89 3.23
C ILE A 53 -7.99 23.02 3.96
N PHE A 54 -8.10 22.35 5.10
CA PHE A 54 -9.18 22.60 6.05
C PHE A 54 -8.95 23.96 6.72
N ARG A 55 -9.99 24.77 6.78
CA ARG A 55 -9.94 26.12 7.33
C ARG A 55 -10.98 26.29 8.42
N ASP A 56 -10.63 27.08 9.41
CA ASP A 56 -11.59 27.59 10.37
C ASP A 56 -12.54 28.57 9.66
N PRO A 57 -13.85 28.34 9.68
CA PRO A 57 -14.83 29.18 8.97
C PRO A 57 -14.94 30.60 9.52
N SER A 58 -14.56 30.85 10.78
CA SER A 58 -14.66 32.16 11.45
C SER A 58 -13.44 33.04 11.18
N THR A 59 -12.23 32.44 11.17
CA THR A 59 -10.96 33.16 11.02
C THR A 59 -10.37 33.05 9.62
N GLY A 60 -10.75 32.01 8.85
CA GLY A 60 -10.15 31.67 7.57
C GLY A 60 -8.77 31.01 7.67
N ASN A 61 -8.25 30.82 8.89
CA ASN A 61 -6.94 30.23 9.11
C ASN A 61 -6.90 28.74 8.74
N GLU A 62 -5.73 28.27 8.34
CA GLU A 62 -5.47 26.86 8.09
C GLU A 62 -5.51 26.08 9.41
N VAL A 63 -6.34 25.02 9.44
CA VAL A 63 -6.49 24.11 10.57
C VAL A 63 -5.73 22.84 10.31
N MET A 64 -5.83 22.31 9.08
CA MET A 64 -5.17 21.09 8.67
C MET A 64 -4.95 21.07 7.16
N ARG A 65 -3.82 20.50 6.74
CA ARG A 65 -3.47 20.33 5.33
C ARG A 65 -3.38 18.85 4.99
N ILE A 66 -4.02 18.47 3.90
CA ILE A 66 -4.11 17.09 3.41
C ILE A 66 -3.56 17.03 1.98
N ARG A 67 -2.59 16.16 1.75
CA ARG A 67 -1.90 16.01 0.47
C ARG A 67 -2.35 14.78 -0.31
N SER A 68 -2.84 13.76 0.40
CA SER A 68 -3.21 12.48 -0.19
C SER A 68 -4.52 11.93 0.37
N LEU A 69 -5.08 10.95 -0.35
CA LEU A 69 -6.29 10.24 0.12
C LEU A 69 -6.03 9.47 1.42
N LYS A 70 -4.81 8.94 1.59
CA LYS A 70 -4.41 8.28 2.84
C LYS A 70 -4.37 9.26 4.01
N GLU A 71 -3.74 10.42 3.83
CA GLU A 71 -3.72 11.46 4.88
C GLU A 71 -5.14 11.92 5.27
N LEU A 72 -6.06 12.02 4.29
CA LEU A 72 -7.46 12.31 4.59
C LEU A 72 -8.09 11.22 5.44
N GLN A 73 -7.90 9.96 5.08
CA GLN A 73 -8.39 8.81 5.82
C GLN A 73 -7.86 8.79 7.26
N ASP A 74 -6.56 8.99 7.44
CA ASP A 74 -5.88 8.91 8.76
C ASP A 74 -6.26 10.07 9.70
N ASN A 75 -6.70 11.20 9.15
CA ASN A 75 -6.95 12.42 9.92
C ASN A 75 -8.40 12.88 9.95
N ILE A 76 -9.31 12.24 9.22
CA ILE A 76 -10.69 12.72 9.06
C ILE A 76 -11.43 12.90 10.40
N PHE A 77 -11.14 12.04 11.39
CA PHE A 77 -11.73 12.11 12.72
C PHE A 77 -11.08 13.16 13.65
N LYS A 78 -9.95 13.76 13.23
CA LYS A 78 -9.23 14.81 13.97
C LYS A 78 -9.55 16.22 13.51
N ILE A 79 -10.26 16.36 12.38
CA ILE A 79 -10.62 17.65 11.80
C ILE A 79 -11.69 18.28 12.70
N PRO A 80 -11.61 19.58 13.08
CA PRO A 80 -12.65 20.26 13.85
C PRO A 80 -14.01 20.25 13.14
N ASP A 81 -15.08 20.13 13.92
CA ASP A 81 -16.46 19.98 13.42
C ASP A 81 -16.87 21.13 12.49
N ASP A 82 -16.64 22.37 12.91
CA ASP A 82 -17.00 23.56 12.13
C ASP A 82 -16.28 23.59 10.79
N SER A 83 -15.01 23.22 10.76
CA SER A 83 -14.21 23.12 9.53
C SER A 83 -14.74 22.01 8.61
N MET A 84 -15.08 20.86 9.19
CA MET A 84 -15.64 19.72 8.43
C MET A 84 -16.96 20.13 7.77
N LEU A 85 -17.90 20.67 8.53
CA LEU A 85 -19.21 21.13 8.04
C LEU A 85 -19.07 22.22 6.99
N TYR A 86 -18.16 23.19 7.20
CA TYR A 86 -17.88 24.26 6.25
C TYR A 86 -17.47 23.72 4.87
N HIS A 87 -16.57 22.73 4.84
CA HIS A 87 -16.06 22.19 3.60
C HIS A 87 -17.03 21.23 2.91
N ILE A 88 -17.78 20.44 3.68
CA ILE A 88 -18.79 19.51 3.17
C ILE A 88 -19.94 20.26 2.53
N SER A 89 -20.51 21.27 3.22
CA SER A 89 -21.66 22.05 2.74
C SER A 89 -21.39 22.79 1.43
N ARG A 90 -20.14 23.02 1.09
CA ARG A 90 -19.69 23.72 -0.13
C ARG A 90 -19.11 22.79 -1.20
N ASN A 91 -19.19 21.47 -1.02
CA ASN A 91 -18.62 20.45 -1.93
C ASN A 91 -17.12 20.63 -2.23
N HIS A 92 -16.37 21.22 -1.31
CA HIS A 92 -14.94 21.44 -1.53
C HIS A 92 -14.18 20.13 -1.66
N MET A 93 -14.51 19.14 -0.84
CA MET A 93 -13.88 17.83 -0.84
C MET A 93 -14.17 17.07 -2.15
N SER A 94 -15.42 17.10 -2.61
CA SER A 94 -15.80 16.48 -3.88
C SER A 94 -15.02 17.07 -5.06
N ARG A 95 -14.83 18.41 -5.11
CA ARG A 95 -14.01 19.06 -6.15
C ARG A 95 -12.55 18.65 -6.07
N TRP A 96 -11.97 18.59 -4.86
CA TRP A 96 -10.61 18.18 -4.65
C TRP A 96 -10.34 16.73 -5.10
N LEU A 97 -11.26 15.83 -4.84
CA LEU A 97 -11.22 14.44 -5.32
C LEU A 97 -11.38 14.36 -6.84
N CYS A 98 -12.26 15.18 -7.41
CA CYS A 98 -12.44 15.26 -8.87
C CYS A 98 -11.16 15.70 -9.58
N ALA A 99 -10.48 16.72 -9.05
CA ALA A 99 -9.22 17.22 -9.59
C ALA A 99 -8.08 16.17 -9.57
N ARG A 100 -8.23 15.12 -8.76
CA ARG A 100 -7.31 13.96 -8.67
C ARG A 100 -7.79 12.73 -9.45
N ALA A 101 -8.80 12.89 -10.31
CA ALA A 101 -9.43 11.80 -11.04
C ALA A 101 -10.00 10.69 -10.14
N ILE A 102 -10.34 11.00 -8.88
CA ILE A 102 -11.01 10.09 -7.94
C ILE A 102 -12.53 10.24 -8.13
N PHE A 103 -12.99 10.04 -9.37
CA PHE A 103 -14.36 10.32 -9.80
C PHE A 103 -15.43 9.55 -9.02
N PRO A 104 -15.27 8.24 -8.71
CA PRO A 104 -16.31 7.49 -7.99
C PRO A 104 -16.63 8.09 -6.63
N VAL A 105 -15.61 8.41 -5.84
CA VAL A 105 -15.78 9.02 -4.51
C VAL A 105 -16.28 10.45 -4.62
N SER A 106 -15.74 11.22 -5.57
CA SER A 106 -16.18 12.60 -5.84
C SER A 106 -17.67 12.65 -6.18
N ALA A 107 -18.13 11.79 -7.10
CA ALA A 107 -19.53 11.71 -7.50
C ALA A 107 -20.43 11.27 -6.33
N PHE A 108 -20.02 10.24 -5.58
CA PHE A 108 -20.74 9.79 -4.39
C PHE A 108 -20.92 10.93 -3.37
N LEU A 109 -19.84 11.60 -2.97
CA LEU A 109 -19.89 12.66 -1.97
C LEU A 109 -20.71 13.89 -2.45
N LYS A 110 -20.71 14.19 -3.76
CA LYS A 110 -21.51 15.27 -4.34
C LYS A 110 -23.01 15.03 -4.15
N HIS A 111 -23.45 13.78 -4.15
CA HIS A 111 -24.88 13.42 -4.05
C HIS A 111 -25.34 13.09 -2.63
N VAL A 112 -24.45 13.04 -1.65
CA VAL A 112 -24.83 12.83 -0.24
C VAL A 112 -25.63 14.02 0.26
N THR A 113 -26.77 13.72 0.89
CA THR A 113 -27.68 14.74 1.44
C THR A 113 -27.24 15.11 2.87
N TRP A 114 -26.14 15.84 2.98
CA TRP A 114 -25.47 16.17 4.24
C TRP A 114 -26.38 16.80 5.30
N HIS A 115 -27.32 17.65 4.90
CA HIS A 115 -28.25 18.33 5.82
C HIS A 115 -29.25 17.37 6.50
N LYS A 116 -29.40 16.15 6.03
CA LYS A 116 -30.24 15.14 6.67
C LYS A 116 -29.52 14.38 7.79
N LEU A 117 -28.21 14.53 7.88
CA LEU A 117 -27.38 13.89 8.90
C LEU A 117 -27.15 14.89 10.03
N GLN A 118 -27.67 14.60 11.22
CA GLN A 118 -27.57 15.48 12.37
C GLN A 118 -26.21 15.40 13.09
N ASP A 119 -25.47 14.33 12.87
CA ASP A 119 -24.18 14.05 13.54
C ASP A 119 -23.00 14.22 12.59
N VAL A 120 -22.04 15.06 12.97
CA VAL A 120 -20.78 15.28 12.23
C VAL A 120 -19.95 14.01 12.18
N GLN A 121 -20.04 13.14 13.18
CA GLN A 121 -19.35 11.84 13.18
C GLN A 121 -19.88 10.94 12.07
N ALA A 122 -21.17 10.95 11.81
CA ALA A 122 -21.78 10.25 10.68
C ALA A 122 -21.25 10.76 9.34
N HIS A 123 -21.03 12.08 9.19
CA HIS A 123 -20.39 12.64 8.00
C HIS A 123 -18.96 12.10 7.80
N ARG A 124 -18.14 12.08 8.86
CA ARG A 124 -16.79 11.55 8.83
C ARG A 124 -16.77 10.08 8.44
N GLN A 125 -17.66 9.29 9.04
CA GLN A 125 -17.75 7.86 8.77
C GLN A 125 -18.10 7.58 7.30
N ILE A 126 -19.08 8.28 6.73
CA ILE A 126 -19.46 8.14 5.31
C ILE A 126 -18.28 8.44 4.38
N ILE A 127 -17.53 9.50 4.67
CA ILE A 127 -16.36 9.87 3.86
C ILE A 127 -15.26 8.82 4.02
N PHE A 128 -14.99 8.41 5.25
CA PHE A 128 -14.01 7.37 5.56
C PHE A 128 -14.32 6.07 4.82
N ASP A 129 -15.54 5.57 4.92
CA ASP A 129 -15.98 4.34 4.28
C ASP A 129 -15.88 4.41 2.76
N ALA A 130 -16.28 5.54 2.17
CA ALA A 130 -16.15 5.76 0.73
C ALA A 130 -14.69 5.74 0.25
N ILE A 131 -13.77 6.31 1.04
CA ILE A 131 -12.33 6.29 0.76
C ILE A 131 -11.79 4.87 0.85
N VAL A 132 -12.09 4.15 1.93
CA VAL A 132 -11.66 2.77 2.16
C VAL A 132 -12.15 1.87 1.03
N GLN A 133 -13.45 1.95 0.70
CA GLN A 133 -14.05 1.16 -0.38
C GLN A 133 -13.39 1.46 -1.73
N TYR A 134 -13.13 2.73 -2.05
CA TYR A 134 -12.43 3.12 -3.28
C TYR A 134 -11.02 2.54 -3.34
N ARG A 135 -10.26 2.61 -2.24
CA ARG A 135 -8.91 2.05 -2.17
C ARG A 135 -8.91 0.53 -2.35
N HIS A 136 -9.88 -0.16 -1.75
CA HIS A 136 -10.08 -1.60 -1.99
C HIS A 136 -10.37 -1.90 -3.46
N MET A 137 -11.30 -1.15 -4.08
CA MET A 137 -11.64 -1.34 -5.50
C MET A 137 -10.46 -1.10 -6.44
N LYS A 138 -9.62 -0.10 -6.17
CA LYS A 138 -8.43 0.19 -6.97
C LYS A 138 -7.38 -0.93 -6.92
N ASN A 139 -7.37 -1.72 -5.85
CA ASN A 139 -6.45 -2.84 -5.67
C ASN A 139 -7.00 -4.17 -6.24
N ILE A 140 -8.19 -4.17 -6.87
CA ILE A 140 -8.74 -5.37 -7.51
C ILE A 140 -7.96 -5.68 -8.78
N GLY A 141 -7.38 -6.87 -8.84
CA GLY A 141 -6.69 -7.38 -10.04
C GLY A 141 -5.28 -6.88 -10.26
N VAL A 142 -4.73 -6.07 -9.36
CA VAL A 142 -3.36 -5.57 -9.44
C VAL A 142 -2.63 -5.93 -8.15
N VAL A 143 -1.47 -6.58 -8.28
CA VAL A 143 -0.54 -6.70 -7.15
C VAL A 143 0.08 -5.33 -6.91
N ALA A 144 -0.34 -4.66 -5.86
CA ALA A 144 0.14 -3.32 -5.54
C ALA A 144 1.64 -3.34 -5.26
N VAL A 145 2.37 -2.38 -5.83
CA VAL A 145 3.75 -2.10 -5.42
C VAL A 145 3.70 -1.50 -4.01
N PHE A 146 4.58 -1.97 -3.13
CA PHE A 146 4.69 -1.44 -1.78
C PHE A 146 5.08 0.04 -1.82
N ASP A 147 4.23 0.88 -1.30
CA ASP A 147 4.42 2.32 -1.23
C ASP A 147 4.24 2.75 0.22
N ARG A 148 5.31 3.24 0.85
CA ARG A 148 5.32 3.66 2.26
C ARG A 148 4.24 4.70 2.58
N GLY A 149 3.94 5.56 1.62
CA GLY A 149 2.91 6.59 1.77
C GLY A 149 1.47 6.06 1.66
N LYS A 150 1.28 4.83 1.20
CA LYS A 150 -0.04 4.23 0.95
C LYS A 150 -0.29 2.93 1.69
N PHE A 151 0.77 2.26 2.16
CA PHE A 151 0.64 1.01 2.90
C PHE A 151 0.17 1.28 4.33
N ASP A 152 -0.92 0.63 4.72
CA ASP A 152 -1.55 0.79 6.03
C ASP A 152 -2.35 -0.46 6.43
N ALA A 153 -3.15 -0.32 7.50
CA ALA A 153 -4.01 -1.39 8.02
C ALA A 153 -5.04 -1.92 7.00
N TYR A 154 -5.32 -1.18 5.93
CA TYR A 154 -6.27 -1.57 4.87
C TYR A 154 -5.60 -2.14 3.62
N SER A 155 -4.27 -2.22 3.62
CA SER A 155 -3.48 -2.83 2.54
C SER A 155 -3.29 -4.31 2.84
N HIS A 156 -3.89 -5.20 2.04
CA HIS A 156 -3.85 -6.64 2.32
C HIS A 156 -2.75 -7.37 1.56
N PHE A 157 -2.40 -6.92 0.35
CA PHE A 157 -1.38 -7.55 -0.47
C PHE A 157 -0.53 -6.52 -1.20
N ALA A 158 0.81 -6.64 -1.06
CA ALA A 158 1.76 -5.79 -1.77
C ALA A 158 3.03 -6.57 -2.16
N ARG A 159 3.79 -6.06 -3.15
CA ARG A 159 5.10 -6.56 -3.54
C ARG A 159 6.19 -5.51 -3.38
N ILE A 160 7.38 -5.94 -3.00
CA ILE A 160 8.60 -5.14 -3.03
C ILE A 160 9.51 -5.75 -4.10
N GLY A 161 9.96 -4.92 -5.04
CA GLY A 161 10.70 -5.33 -6.22
C GLY A 161 9.81 -5.51 -7.46
N ASP A 162 10.45 -5.76 -8.60
CA ASP A 162 9.82 -5.90 -9.92
C ASP A 162 9.95 -7.30 -10.52
N GLY A 163 10.66 -8.19 -9.83
CA GLY A 163 10.84 -9.59 -10.22
C GLY A 163 9.59 -10.46 -10.02
N SER A 164 9.78 -11.76 -10.07
CA SER A 164 8.71 -12.73 -9.85
C SER A 164 8.30 -12.81 -8.37
N LEU A 165 7.00 -13.07 -8.14
CA LEU A 165 6.44 -13.34 -6.80
C LEU A 165 6.70 -14.80 -6.34
N GLY A 166 7.22 -15.66 -7.21
CA GLY A 166 7.26 -17.09 -6.97
C GLY A 166 5.88 -17.75 -6.94
N GLY A 167 5.83 -19.03 -6.70
CA GLY A 167 4.61 -19.82 -6.73
C GLY A 167 3.59 -19.42 -5.66
N LYS A 168 3.98 -19.50 -4.39
CA LYS A 168 3.08 -19.14 -3.26
C LYS A 168 2.60 -17.69 -3.36
N GLY A 169 3.50 -16.75 -3.74
CA GLY A 169 3.14 -15.34 -3.90
C GLY A 169 2.09 -15.12 -4.99
N ARG A 170 2.23 -15.80 -6.15
CA ARG A 170 1.23 -15.76 -7.24
C ARG A 170 -0.09 -16.38 -6.83
N GLY A 171 -0.06 -17.53 -6.14
CA GLY A 171 -1.27 -18.18 -5.64
C GLY A 171 -2.04 -17.30 -4.66
N LEU A 172 -1.36 -16.64 -3.72
CA LEU A 172 -1.98 -15.70 -2.77
C LEU A 172 -2.55 -14.46 -3.49
N ALA A 173 -1.83 -13.90 -4.46
CA ALA A 173 -2.30 -12.77 -5.27
C ALA A 173 -3.56 -13.13 -6.06
N PHE A 174 -3.61 -14.34 -6.61
CA PHE A 174 -4.77 -14.86 -7.32
C PHE A 174 -5.99 -15.01 -6.39
N LEU A 175 -5.79 -15.59 -5.20
CA LEU A 175 -6.86 -15.72 -4.20
C LEU A 175 -7.36 -14.36 -3.71
N ASP A 176 -6.48 -13.41 -3.43
CA ASP A 176 -6.86 -12.04 -3.06
C ASP A 176 -7.76 -11.39 -4.12
N ASN A 177 -7.40 -11.59 -5.41
CA ASN A 177 -8.18 -11.09 -6.53
C ASN A 177 -9.55 -11.76 -6.64
N ILE A 178 -9.64 -13.09 -6.45
CA ILE A 178 -10.92 -13.80 -6.43
C ILE A 178 -11.82 -13.26 -5.32
N ILE A 179 -11.32 -13.18 -4.10
CA ILE A 179 -12.10 -12.69 -2.94
C ILE A 179 -12.63 -11.28 -3.19
N LYS A 180 -11.81 -10.39 -3.74
CA LYS A 180 -12.22 -9.02 -4.07
C LYS A 180 -13.25 -8.93 -5.19
N ARG A 181 -13.26 -9.87 -6.14
CA ARG A 181 -14.25 -9.93 -7.23
C ARG A 181 -15.56 -10.57 -6.81
N HIS A 182 -15.58 -11.28 -5.69
CA HIS A 182 -16.73 -12.03 -5.18
C HIS A 182 -17.15 -11.53 -3.79
N PRO A 183 -17.64 -10.26 -3.68
CA PRO A 183 -18.07 -9.68 -2.40
C PRO A 183 -19.19 -10.46 -1.72
N GLU A 184 -19.90 -11.32 -2.46
CA GLU A 184 -20.90 -12.24 -1.93
C GLU A 184 -20.33 -13.24 -0.93
N MET A 185 -19.03 -13.54 -0.98
CA MET A 185 -18.37 -14.40 0.00
C MET A 185 -18.40 -13.82 1.43
N ASN A 186 -18.57 -12.50 1.57
CA ASN A 186 -18.62 -11.79 2.85
C ASN A 186 -20.05 -11.47 3.30
N GLN A 187 -21.09 -12.05 2.66
CA GLN A 187 -22.48 -11.83 3.04
C GLN A 187 -22.96 -12.73 4.19
N LEU A 188 -22.15 -13.71 4.61
CA LEU A 188 -22.48 -14.58 5.74
C LEU A 188 -22.27 -13.83 7.06
N PRO A 189 -23.31 -13.71 7.92
CA PRO A 189 -23.20 -13.03 9.19
C PRO A 189 -22.07 -13.61 10.07
N GLY A 190 -21.17 -12.73 10.54
CA GLY A 190 -20.07 -13.13 11.42
C GLY A 190 -18.89 -13.83 10.73
N VAL A 191 -18.91 -13.95 9.40
CA VAL A 191 -17.83 -14.57 8.61
C VAL A 191 -17.23 -13.52 7.69
N GLN A 192 -15.89 -13.35 7.75
CA GLN A 192 -15.14 -12.55 6.82
C GLN A 192 -14.11 -13.43 6.10
N VAL A 193 -14.19 -13.49 4.78
CA VAL A 193 -13.23 -14.22 3.94
C VAL A 193 -12.18 -13.24 3.46
N SER A 194 -10.94 -13.46 3.88
CA SER A 194 -9.79 -12.63 3.47
C SER A 194 -8.50 -13.45 3.48
N ILE A 195 -7.50 -13.03 2.74
CA ILE A 195 -6.13 -13.50 2.99
C ILE A 195 -5.52 -12.69 4.12
N PRO A 196 -4.65 -13.28 4.95
CA PRO A 196 -3.85 -12.52 5.91
C PRO A 196 -3.01 -11.48 5.17
N ARG A 197 -2.70 -10.36 5.84
CA ARG A 197 -1.86 -9.31 5.23
C ARG A 197 -0.53 -9.89 4.80
N THR A 198 -0.17 -9.63 3.55
CA THR A 198 0.98 -10.26 2.89
C THR A 198 1.81 -9.20 2.14
N VAL A 199 3.12 -9.24 2.33
CA VAL A 199 4.09 -8.53 1.50
C VAL A 199 5.03 -9.57 0.89
N VAL A 200 5.27 -9.48 -0.41
CA VAL A 200 6.17 -10.40 -1.12
C VAL A 200 7.43 -9.63 -1.56
N LEU A 201 8.59 -10.12 -1.11
CA LEU A 201 9.88 -9.72 -1.68
C LEU A 201 10.08 -10.50 -2.98
N CYS A 202 10.15 -9.80 -4.10
CA CYS A 202 10.29 -10.40 -5.42
C CYS A 202 11.70 -10.97 -5.64
N THR A 203 11.87 -11.78 -6.67
CA THR A 203 13.13 -12.47 -6.96
C THR A 203 14.31 -11.55 -7.29
N ASP A 204 14.07 -10.35 -7.76
CA ASP A 204 15.10 -9.33 -7.98
C ASP A 204 15.77 -8.86 -6.67
N ILE A 205 15.04 -8.87 -5.55
CA ILE A 205 15.59 -8.60 -4.21
C ILE A 205 16.56 -9.72 -3.79
N PHE A 206 16.25 -10.98 -4.14
CA PHE A 206 17.14 -12.09 -3.93
C PHE A 206 18.42 -11.94 -4.78
N ASP A 207 18.28 -11.61 -6.06
CA ASP A 207 19.42 -11.40 -6.96
C ASP A 207 20.32 -10.28 -6.42
N GLU A 208 19.77 -9.13 -6.03
CA GLU A 208 20.51 -8.02 -5.44
C GLU A 208 21.26 -8.44 -4.17
N PHE A 209 20.60 -9.21 -3.29
CA PHE A 209 21.23 -9.73 -2.07
C PHE A 209 22.40 -10.67 -2.36
N MET A 210 22.24 -11.60 -3.30
CA MET A 210 23.27 -12.57 -3.69
C MET A 210 24.47 -11.85 -4.32
N ASP A 211 24.24 -10.93 -5.25
CA ASP A 211 25.27 -10.20 -5.98
C ASP A 211 26.03 -9.24 -5.07
N LYS A 212 25.32 -8.41 -4.25
CA LYS A 212 25.93 -7.45 -3.34
C LYS A 212 26.91 -8.10 -2.35
N ASN A 213 26.63 -9.33 -1.95
CA ASN A 213 27.42 -10.04 -0.95
C ASN A 213 28.33 -11.14 -1.55
N ASN A 214 28.40 -11.31 -2.86
CA ASN A 214 29.17 -12.34 -3.55
C ASN A 214 28.91 -13.76 -3.01
N LEU A 215 27.65 -14.11 -2.73
CA LEU A 215 27.30 -15.35 -2.05
C LEU A 215 27.29 -16.59 -2.93
N TYR A 216 27.25 -16.46 -4.26
CA TYR A 216 27.16 -17.63 -5.16
C TYR A 216 28.30 -18.61 -4.99
N GLN A 217 29.50 -18.14 -4.69
CA GLN A 217 30.66 -19.01 -4.51
C GLN A 217 30.46 -20.00 -3.33
N ILE A 218 30.03 -19.51 -2.18
CA ILE A 218 29.77 -20.38 -1.01
C ILE A 218 28.47 -21.16 -1.17
N ALA A 219 27.43 -20.54 -1.74
CA ALA A 219 26.14 -21.15 -1.96
C ALA A 219 26.21 -22.40 -2.84
N LEU A 220 26.98 -22.34 -3.93
CA LEU A 220 27.14 -23.47 -4.87
C LEU A 220 28.23 -24.48 -4.47
N SER A 221 28.97 -24.22 -3.39
CA SER A 221 30.01 -25.15 -2.88
C SER A 221 29.39 -26.36 -2.17
N ASP A 222 30.21 -27.36 -1.87
CA ASP A 222 29.84 -28.52 -1.05
C ASP A 222 29.95 -28.27 0.46
N ALA A 223 29.95 -26.99 0.88
CA ALA A 223 30.02 -26.64 2.29
C ALA A 223 28.80 -27.18 3.07
N PRO A 224 28.95 -27.53 4.36
CA PRO A 224 27.83 -27.90 5.22
C PRO A 224 26.79 -26.79 5.34
N ASP A 225 25.51 -27.17 5.58
CA ASP A 225 24.38 -26.26 5.63
C ASP A 225 24.52 -25.13 6.68
N ASP A 226 25.14 -25.45 7.83
CA ASP A 226 25.42 -24.49 8.89
C ASP A 226 26.47 -23.44 8.49
N VAL A 227 27.47 -23.84 7.68
CA VAL A 227 28.45 -22.91 7.11
C VAL A 227 27.81 -22.01 6.08
N ILE A 228 26.98 -22.56 5.18
CA ILE A 228 26.20 -21.73 4.21
C ILE A 228 25.33 -20.76 4.96
N LEU A 229 24.55 -21.23 5.93
CA LEU A 229 23.65 -20.37 6.73
C LEU A 229 24.44 -19.24 7.41
N SER A 230 25.61 -19.57 8.01
CA SER A 230 26.44 -18.56 8.69
C SER A 230 26.87 -17.43 7.74
N HIS A 231 27.29 -17.75 6.53
CA HIS A 231 27.64 -16.73 5.51
C HIS A 231 26.44 -15.84 5.14
N PHE A 232 25.25 -16.45 4.93
CA PHE A 232 24.05 -15.71 4.62
C PHE A 232 23.61 -14.80 5.78
N LEU A 233 23.71 -15.26 7.03
CA LEU A 233 23.35 -14.45 8.20
C LEU A 233 24.26 -13.24 8.39
N HIS A 234 25.55 -13.34 8.03
CA HIS A 234 26.49 -12.21 8.06
C HIS A 234 26.35 -11.23 6.89
N ALA A 235 25.72 -11.66 5.79
CA ALA A 235 25.49 -10.83 4.62
C ALA A 235 24.49 -9.70 4.89
N GLN A 236 24.53 -8.64 4.09
CA GLN A 236 23.68 -7.46 4.26
C GLN A 236 22.51 -7.47 3.27
N LEU A 237 21.29 -7.35 3.78
CA LEU A 237 20.12 -7.09 2.94
C LEU A 237 20.20 -5.70 2.29
N PRO A 238 19.51 -5.46 1.15
CA PRO A 238 19.41 -4.13 0.56
C PRO A 238 18.89 -3.10 1.56
N ASP A 239 19.57 -1.96 1.64
CA ASP A 239 19.25 -0.90 2.62
C ASP A 239 17.86 -0.27 2.37
N SER A 240 17.39 -0.32 1.11
CA SER A 240 16.05 0.12 0.72
C SER A 240 14.93 -0.57 1.50
N LEU A 241 15.13 -1.84 1.90
CA LEU A 241 14.15 -2.64 2.63
C LEU A 241 13.91 -2.18 4.08
N ILE A 242 14.90 -1.52 4.71
CA ILE A 242 14.80 -1.14 6.14
C ILE A 242 13.59 -0.23 6.39
N ALA A 243 13.43 0.81 5.58
CA ALA A 243 12.32 1.74 5.71
C ALA A 243 10.97 1.11 5.34
N ASP A 244 10.97 0.17 4.38
CA ASP A 244 9.79 -0.59 4.00
C ASP A 244 9.34 -1.50 5.14
N PHE A 245 10.27 -2.18 5.81
CA PHE A 245 9.96 -3.02 6.96
C PHE A 245 9.43 -2.22 8.15
N PHE A 246 9.96 -1.02 8.43
CA PHE A 246 9.38 -0.17 9.48
C PHE A 246 7.94 0.21 9.17
N THR A 247 7.62 0.55 7.92
CA THR A 247 6.24 0.82 7.50
C THR A 247 5.36 -0.44 7.61
N PHE A 248 5.89 -1.61 7.26
CA PHE A 248 5.21 -2.88 7.42
C PHE A 248 4.89 -3.19 8.88
N PHE A 249 5.85 -2.97 9.80
CA PHE A 249 5.65 -3.15 11.25
C PHE A 249 4.63 -2.16 11.84
N ASP A 250 4.43 -1.00 11.24
CA ASP A 250 3.37 -0.08 11.67
C ASP A 250 1.97 -0.63 11.38
N ALA A 251 1.82 -1.36 10.29
CA ALA A 251 0.56 -1.94 9.86
C ALA A 251 0.31 -3.34 10.46
N VAL A 252 1.36 -4.11 10.84
CA VAL A 252 1.26 -5.49 11.34
C VAL A 252 1.69 -5.54 12.80
N LYS A 253 0.76 -5.91 13.67
CA LYS A 253 0.96 -6.02 15.13
C LYS A 253 0.78 -7.47 15.63
N SER A 254 1.12 -8.43 14.79
CA SER A 254 1.03 -9.86 15.04
C SER A 254 2.32 -10.56 14.59
N PRO A 255 2.53 -11.84 14.94
CA PRO A 255 3.65 -12.61 14.41
C PRO A 255 3.63 -12.65 12.87
N ILE A 256 4.82 -12.78 12.28
CA ILE A 256 5.03 -12.81 10.83
C ILE A 256 5.58 -14.18 10.42
N ALA A 257 4.88 -14.85 9.52
CA ALA A 257 5.40 -16.04 8.83
C ALA A 257 6.27 -15.58 7.65
N VAL A 258 7.52 -16.03 7.63
CA VAL A 258 8.50 -15.79 6.55
C VAL A 258 8.64 -17.09 5.77
N ARG A 259 8.11 -17.11 4.54
CA ARG A 259 7.94 -18.33 3.76
C ARG A 259 8.64 -18.21 2.42
N SER A 260 9.27 -19.30 1.99
CA SER A 260 9.78 -19.44 0.63
C SER A 260 8.66 -19.29 -0.41
N SER A 261 9.01 -18.76 -1.58
CA SER A 261 8.12 -18.68 -2.74
C SER A 261 8.96 -18.84 -4.02
N SER A 262 9.36 -20.05 -4.29
CA SER A 262 10.12 -20.40 -5.48
C SER A 262 9.21 -20.59 -6.69
N LEU A 263 9.77 -20.48 -7.88
CA LEU A 263 9.05 -20.79 -9.11
C LEU A 263 8.76 -22.29 -9.25
N LEU A 264 9.63 -23.14 -8.69
CA LEU A 264 9.52 -24.60 -8.78
C LEU A 264 8.46 -25.16 -7.84
N GLU A 265 8.07 -24.46 -6.77
CA GLU A 265 7.05 -24.93 -5.83
C GLU A 265 5.67 -25.17 -6.49
N ASP A 266 5.38 -24.51 -7.60
CA ASP A 266 4.12 -24.69 -8.37
C ASP A 266 4.26 -25.68 -9.53
N SER A 267 5.37 -26.41 -9.61
CA SER A 267 5.53 -27.41 -10.65
C SER A 267 4.52 -28.56 -10.46
N HIS A 268 3.62 -28.73 -11.44
CA HIS A 268 2.64 -29.81 -11.42
C HIS A 268 3.26 -31.22 -11.51
N TYR A 269 4.49 -31.30 -11.99
CA TYR A 269 5.18 -32.56 -12.23
C TYR A 269 6.14 -32.97 -11.12
N GLN A 270 6.60 -31.99 -10.31
CA GLN A 270 7.64 -32.21 -9.29
C GLN A 270 7.39 -31.28 -8.10
N PRO A 271 6.65 -31.73 -7.08
CA PRO A 271 6.29 -30.88 -5.96
C PRO A 271 7.51 -30.63 -5.04
N PHE A 272 7.86 -29.35 -4.83
CA PHE A 272 8.92 -28.89 -3.92
C PHE A 272 8.42 -28.66 -2.47
N ALA A 273 7.40 -29.38 -2.05
CA ALA A 273 6.80 -29.17 -0.73
C ALA A 273 7.76 -29.61 0.40
N GLY A 274 8.03 -28.70 1.35
CA GLY A 274 8.79 -28.99 2.56
C GLY A 274 10.31 -28.94 2.42
N ILE A 275 10.84 -28.60 1.24
CA ILE A 275 12.30 -28.54 0.98
C ILE A 275 12.90 -27.24 1.51
N TYR A 276 12.21 -26.11 1.32
CA TYR A 276 12.69 -24.81 1.77
C TYR A 276 12.19 -24.45 3.17
N SER A 277 12.99 -23.66 3.88
CA SER A 277 12.70 -23.26 5.25
C SER A 277 11.56 -22.26 5.36
N THR A 278 10.83 -22.37 6.46
CA THR A 278 9.84 -21.39 6.90
C THR A 278 10.17 -20.95 8.31
N TYR A 279 10.12 -19.65 8.58
CA TYR A 279 10.39 -19.08 9.90
C TYR A 279 9.19 -18.32 10.42
N MET A 280 9.00 -18.37 11.74
CA MET A 280 8.01 -17.58 12.44
C MET A 280 8.71 -16.49 13.25
N VAL A 281 8.42 -15.24 12.94
CA VAL A 281 8.95 -14.08 13.67
C VAL A 281 7.89 -13.62 14.68
N PRO A 282 8.14 -13.76 16.00
CA PRO A 282 7.19 -13.30 17.01
C PRO A 282 7.11 -11.77 17.01
N TYR A 283 5.92 -11.23 17.30
CA TYR A 283 5.76 -9.78 17.46
C TYR A 283 6.54 -9.25 18.67
N ARG A 284 7.18 -8.12 18.51
CA ARG A 284 7.84 -7.32 19.55
C ARG A 284 7.51 -5.85 19.36
N ASP A 285 7.42 -5.10 20.45
CA ASP A 285 7.19 -3.64 20.39
C ASP A 285 8.40 -2.88 19.86
N ASP A 286 9.61 -3.41 20.10
CA ASP A 286 10.84 -2.85 19.55
C ASP A 286 10.98 -3.21 18.05
N LYS A 287 10.86 -2.18 17.20
CA LYS A 287 11.00 -2.32 15.76
C LYS A 287 12.39 -2.74 15.29
N TYR A 288 13.44 -2.40 16.04
CA TYR A 288 14.81 -2.81 15.71
C TYR A 288 15.03 -4.29 16.00
N GLU A 289 14.44 -4.79 17.10
CA GLU A 289 14.42 -6.22 17.39
C GLU A 289 13.64 -6.97 16.31
N MET A 290 12.47 -6.46 15.93
CA MET A 290 11.67 -7.00 14.82
C MET A 290 12.47 -7.04 13.51
N LEU A 291 13.16 -5.94 13.17
CA LEU A 291 13.98 -5.85 11.97
C LEU A 291 15.09 -6.91 11.95
N ARG A 292 15.79 -7.08 13.08
CA ARG A 292 16.85 -8.07 13.21
C ARG A 292 16.32 -9.48 13.02
N MET A 293 15.21 -9.85 13.68
CA MET A 293 14.60 -11.16 13.57
C MET A 293 14.08 -11.42 12.15
N LEU A 294 13.42 -10.45 11.54
CA LEU A 294 12.91 -10.56 10.17
C LEU A 294 14.05 -10.72 9.17
N ALA A 295 15.11 -9.94 9.30
CA ALA A 295 16.28 -10.04 8.43
C ALA A 295 16.95 -11.43 8.54
N CYS A 296 17.12 -11.96 9.76
CA CYS A 296 17.65 -13.32 9.96
C CYS A 296 16.74 -14.37 9.31
N ALA A 297 15.42 -14.25 9.45
CA ALA A 297 14.46 -15.18 8.86
C ALA A 297 14.51 -15.17 7.32
N ILE A 298 14.55 -13.98 6.71
CA ILE A 298 14.66 -13.83 5.24
C ILE A 298 15.95 -14.46 4.74
N LYS A 299 17.09 -14.16 5.38
CA LYS A 299 18.38 -14.73 5.03
C LYS A 299 18.41 -16.25 5.19
N GLY A 300 17.74 -16.77 6.22
CA GLY A 300 17.58 -18.20 6.43
C GLY A 300 16.77 -18.88 5.32
N VAL A 301 15.70 -18.24 4.84
CA VAL A 301 14.95 -18.72 3.67
C VAL A 301 15.84 -18.72 2.43
N TYR A 302 16.59 -17.66 2.17
CA TYR A 302 17.51 -17.59 1.04
C TYR A 302 18.60 -18.67 1.11
N ALA A 303 19.19 -18.89 2.28
CA ALA A 303 20.20 -19.93 2.48
C ALA A 303 19.65 -21.34 2.19
N SER A 304 18.38 -21.60 2.55
CA SER A 304 17.77 -22.93 2.40
C SER A 304 17.66 -23.41 0.95
N VAL A 305 17.76 -22.50 -0.03
CA VAL A 305 17.84 -22.85 -1.46
C VAL A 305 19.06 -23.75 -1.73
N TYR A 306 20.15 -23.51 -1.01
CA TYR A 306 21.46 -24.12 -1.26
C TYR A 306 21.83 -25.21 -0.25
N TYR A 307 20.91 -25.67 0.60
CA TYR A 307 21.11 -26.76 1.51
C TYR A 307 21.25 -28.10 0.77
N LYS A 308 21.87 -29.04 1.42
CA LYS A 308 22.15 -30.36 0.87
C LYS A 308 20.91 -31.04 0.26
N ASP A 309 19.78 -30.99 0.99
CA ASP A 309 18.54 -31.61 0.53
C ASP A 309 17.98 -30.91 -0.69
N SER A 310 18.04 -29.56 -0.74
CA SER A 310 17.61 -28.76 -1.89
C SER A 310 18.48 -29.06 -3.12
N LYS A 311 19.81 -29.12 -2.97
CA LYS A 311 20.75 -29.46 -4.02
C LYS A 311 20.49 -30.88 -4.56
N ALA A 312 20.32 -31.85 -3.64
CA ALA A 312 20.06 -33.24 -4.02
C ALA A 312 18.75 -33.38 -4.79
N TYR A 313 17.71 -32.67 -4.35
CA TYR A 313 16.41 -32.70 -5.02
C TYR A 313 16.49 -32.08 -6.43
N MET A 314 17.12 -30.92 -6.60
CA MET A 314 17.29 -30.29 -7.91
C MET A 314 18.10 -31.13 -8.87
N THR A 315 19.16 -31.75 -8.37
CA THR A 315 19.97 -32.71 -9.18
C THR A 315 19.12 -33.89 -9.65
N ALA A 316 18.25 -34.43 -8.77
CA ALA A 316 17.36 -35.54 -9.11
C ALA A 316 16.27 -35.17 -10.12
N THR A 317 15.86 -33.90 -10.17
CA THR A 317 14.81 -33.38 -11.05
C THR A 317 15.35 -32.76 -12.34
N SER A 318 16.67 -32.77 -12.54
CA SER A 318 17.34 -32.15 -13.70
C SER A 318 17.17 -30.61 -13.78
N ASP A 319 16.84 -30.00 -12.67
CA ASP A 319 16.76 -28.53 -12.56
C ASP A 319 18.17 -27.96 -12.24
N LEU A 320 18.41 -26.73 -12.71
CA LEU A 320 19.68 -26.06 -12.48
C LEU A 320 19.59 -25.16 -11.26
N ILE A 321 20.30 -25.49 -10.20
CA ILE A 321 20.31 -24.77 -8.92
C ILE A 321 20.77 -23.31 -9.04
N ASP A 322 21.64 -23.01 -9.99
CA ASP A 322 22.13 -21.65 -10.29
C ASP A 322 21.08 -20.77 -10.97
N GLN A 323 20.01 -21.37 -11.47
CA GLN A 323 18.87 -20.67 -12.07
C GLN A 323 17.70 -20.50 -11.09
N GLU A 324 17.75 -21.15 -9.93
CA GLU A 324 16.69 -21.01 -8.93
C GLU A 324 16.75 -19.63 -8.27
N LYS A 325 15.60 -18.96 -8.28
CA LYS A 325 15.42 -17.63 -7.69
C LYS A 325 14.30 -17.67 -6.66
N MET A 326 14.59 -17.09 -5.49
CA MET A 326 13.71 -17.16 -4.35
C MET A 326 13.01 -15.83 -4.09
N ALA A 327 11.69 -15.79 -4.24
CA ALA A 327 10.87 -14.75 -3.61
C ALA A 327 10.54 -15.15 -2.16
N VAL A 328 10.24 -14.17 -1.30
CA VAL A 328 9.88 -14.40 0.10
C VAL A 328 8.53 -13.79 0.40
N VAL A 329 7.63 -14.61 0.94
CA VAL A 329 6.31 -14.18 1.42
C VAL A 329 6.41 -13.84 2.90
N LEU A 330 6.17 -12.57 3.24
CA LEU A 330 6.00 -12.06 4.60
C LEU A 330 4.51 -11.99 4.87
N GLN A 331 3.99 -12.86 5.73
CA GLN A 331 2.55 -12.99 5.94
C GLN A 331 2.21 -12.86 7.42
N GLU A 332 1.24 -12.02 7.72
CA GLU A 332 0.66 -11.88 9.05
C GLU A 332 0.07 -13.20 9.52
N VAL A 333 0.39 -13.61 10.75
CA VAL A 333 -0.21 -14.80 11.38
C VAL A 333 -1.49 -14.37 12.09
N VAL A 334 -2.61 -14.86 11.58
CA VAL A 334 -3.94 -14.58 12.13
C VAL A 334 -4.31 -15.64 13.17
N GLY A 335 -4.81 -15.21 14.33
CA GLY A 335 -5.22 -16.12 15.40
C GLY A 335 -5.48 -15.39 16.71
N LYS A 336 -5.80 -16.16 17.76
CA LYS A 336 -5.93 -15.66 19.12
C LYS A 336 -4.65 -15.98 19.90
N THR A 337 -4.15 -15.01 20.65
CA THR A 337 -3.08 -15.25 21.61
C THR A 337 -3.64 -16.02 22.78
N HIS A 338 -3.14 -17.22 23.00
CA HIS A 338 -3.41 -17.98 24.22
C HIS A 338 -2.28 -17.72 25.21
N LEU A 339 -2.61 -17.17 26.38
CA LEU A 339 -1.65 -17.13 27.48
C LEU A 339 -1.45 -18.59 27.91
N THR A 340 -0.25 -19.10 27.69
CA THR A 340 0.17 -20.41 28.22
C THR A 340 0.37 -20.32 29.71
N GLY A 341 -0.71 -20.22 30.45
CA GLY A 341 -0.78 -20.68 31.82
C GLY A 341 -1.13 -22.16 31.74
N ASP A 342 -0.25 -23.02 32.24
CA ASP A 342 -0.41 -24.45 32.42
C ASP A 342 -0.17 -25.33 31.18
N ARG A 343 1.12 -25.50 30.83
CA ARG A 343 1.58 -26.82 30.42
C ARG A 343 1.70 -27.67 31.67
N LYS A 344 0.65 -28.46 31.99
CA LYS A 344 0.81 -29.73 32.67
C LYS A 344 1.12 -30.82 31.69
#